data_038df65c331d05f3af28797f6eeee828
#
_entry.id   038df65c331d05f3af28797f6eeee828
#
_cell.length_a   1.000
_cell.length_b   1.000
_cell.length_c   1.000
_cell.angle_alpha   90.00
_cell.angle_beta   90.00
_cell.angle_gamma   90.00
#
_symmetry.space_group_name_H-M   'P 1'
#
loop_
_entity.id
_entity.type
_entity.pdbx_description
1 polymer ?
#
loop_
_entity_poly.entity_id
_entity_poly.type
_entity_poly.pdbx_seq_one_letter_code
_entity_poly.pdbx_strand_id
1 'polypeptide(L)'
;GVDVTFIDAWPDNVQAMRTQGITVTGMKGAGSVHTPVRALHISDVSQLVREHPFDIVFIAVKSYDTRWATQLIAPFAAPTGCFVSLQNGINEEAIASVVGWARVLGCSVSALAAELTAPGTIVRNSPLGDEKKWGLRIGEAHGQITPRAETIARLLSHSDSCKVTTNLWGERWTKLTMNARGNGLSACTGMGSKALIESATCRRLSIRLAGEA
;
A
#
# COMPACT_ATOMS: atom_id res chain seq x y z
N GLY A 1 -8.40 5.88 19.66
CA GLY A 1 -8.11 5.19 18.39
C GLY A 1 -7.94 6.20 17.26
N VAL A 2 -7.52 5.75 16.10
CA VAL A 2 -7.43 6.57 14.88
C VAL A 2 -8.76 6.43 14.14
N ASP A 3 -9.33 7.52 13.68
CA ASP A 3 -10.51 7.50 12.83
C ASP A 3 -10.06 7.15 11.39
N VAL A 4 -10.61 6.07 10.84
CA VAL A 4 -10.24 5.56 9.51
C VAL A 4 -11.50 5.37 8.69
N THR A 5 -11.51 5.97 7.50
CA THR A 5 -12.57 5.78 6.50
C THR A 5 -11.98 5.08 5.27
N PHE A 6 -12.56 3.94 4.91
CA PHE A 6 -12.24 3.25 3.66
C PHE A 6 -13.11 3.79 2.52
N ILE A 7 -12.52 3.97 1.35
CA ILE A 7 -13.23 4.35 0.13
C ILE A 7 -12.88 3.34 -0.95
N ASP A 8 -13.89 2.69 -1.51
CA ASP A 8 -13.71 1.62 -2.48
C ASP A 8 -14.74 1.76 -3.63
N ALA A 9 -14.36 1.33 -4.81
CA ALA A 9 -15.22 1.31 -5.99
C ALA A 9 -16.03 0.01 -6.11
N TRP A 10 -15.70 -1.03 -5.35
CA TRP A 10 -16.39 -2.31 -5.42
C TRP A 10 -17.58 -2.34 -4.43
N PRO A 11 -18.85 -2.30 -4.93
CA PRO A 11 -20.02 -2.16 -4.07
C PRO A 11 -20.17 -3.26 -3.04
N ASP A 12 -19.90 -4.54 -3.44
CA ASP A 12 -20.05 -5.68 -2.52
C ASP A 12 -19.04 -5.62 -1.37
N ASN A 13 -17.79 -5.17 -1.67
CA ASN A 13 -16.78 -4.99 -0.64
C ASN A 13 -17.15 -3.85 0.33
N VAL A 14 -17.66 -2.75 -0.19
CA VAL A 14 -18.16 -1.64 0.65
C VAL A 14 -19.31 -2.10 1.53
N GLN A 15 -20.26 -2.85 0.97
CA GLN A 15 -21.42 -3.36 1.72
C GLN A 15 -20.98 -4.32 2.83
N ALA A 16 -20.06 -5.25 2.52
CA ALA A 16 -19.51 -6.16 3.51
C ALA A 16 -18.78 -5.42 4.64
N MET A 17 -17.93 -4.45 4.29
CA MET A 17 -17.22 -3.62 5.27
C MET A 17 -18.18 -2.84 6.18
N ARG A 18 -19.29 -2.31 5.65
CA ARG A 18 -20.30 -1.55 6.42
C ARG A 18 -21.06 -2.44 7.39
N THR A 19 -21.42 -3.65 6.97
CA THR A 19 -22.33 -4.52 7.75
C THR A 19 -21.60 -5.50 8.65
N GLN A 20 -20.41 -5.94 8.22
CA GLN A 20 -19.65 -7.01 8.87
C GLN A 20 -18.25 -6.54 9.32
N GLY A 21 -17.79 -5.35 8.90
CA GLY A 21 -16.43 -4.91 9.16
C GLY A 21 -15.40 -5.63 8.28
N ILE A 22 -14.12 -5.56 8.68
CA ILE A 22 -13.00 -6.25 8.03
C ILE A 22 -12.54 -7.41 8.91
N THR A 23 -12.37 -8.56 8.29
CA THR A 23 -11.74 -9.73 8.92
C THR A 23 -10.37 -10.00 8.27
N VAL A 24 -9.33 -10.05 9.07
CA VAL A 24 -7.97 -10.41 8.63
C VAL A 24 -7.58 -11.72 9.29
N THR A 25 -7.22 -12.71 8.46
CA THR A 25 -6.79 -14.05 8.89
C THR A 25 -5.36 -14.36 8.42
N GLY A 26 -4.82 -15.51 8.80
CA GLY A 26 -3.49 -15.97 8.35
C GLY A 26 -2.29 -15.36 9.09
N MET A 27 -2.50 -14.51 10.06
CA MET A 27 -1.42 -14.00 10.90
C MET A 27 -0.93 -15.09 11.85
N LYS A 28 0.33 -15.53 11.71
CA LYS A 28 0.92 -16.54 12.60
C LYS A 28 0.90 -16.04 14.04
N GLY A 29 0.23 -16.76 14.91
CA GLY A 29 0.17 -16.51 16.35
C GLY A 29 -0.88 -15.50 16.83
N ALA A 30 -1.55 -14.77 15.94
CA ALA A 30 -2.54 -13.74 16.31
C ALA A 30 -4.00 -14.17 16.03
N GLY A 31 -4.22 -15.34 15.41
CA GLY A 31 -5.57 -15.79 15.04
C GLY A 31 -6.22 -14.92 13.96
N SER A 32 -7.55 -14.80 14.03
CA SER A 32 -8.33 -13.88 13.19
C SER A 32 -8.56 -12.58 13.93
N VAL A 33 -8.33 -11.45 13.26
CA VAL A 33 -8.71 -10.12 13.75
C VAL A 33 -9.93 -9.66 13.00
N HIS A 34 -10.96 -9.25 13.73
CA HIS A 34 -12.17 -8.67 13.19
C HIS A 34 -12.33 -7.24 13.75
N THR A 35 -12.62 -6.29 12.86
CA THR A 35 -12.75 -4.88 13.24
C THR A 35 -13.91 -4.23 12.46
N PRO A 36 -14.89 -3.62 13.15
CA PRO A 36 -15.83 -2.73 12.51
C PRO A 36 -15.10 -1.55 11.86
N VAL A 37 -15.54 -1.16 10.67
CA VAL A 37 -14.92 -0.07 9.93
C VAL A 37 -15.96 0.82 9.28
N ARG A 38 -15.59 2.07 9.04
CA ARG A 38 -16.37 2.96 8.20
C ARG A 38 -15.93 2.78 6.75
N ALA A 39 -16.89 2.55 5.85
CA ALA A 39 -16.63 2.40 4.43
C ALA A 39 -17.60 3.22 3.59
N LEU A 40 -17.09 3.87 2.56
CA LEU A 40 -17.84 4.64 1.56
C LEU A 40 -17.61 4.07 0.19
N HIS A 41 -18.66 3.96 -0.60
CA HIS A 41 -18.51 3.76 -2.03
C HIS A 41 -18.08 5.08 -2.69
N ILE A 42 -17.38 5.01 -3.81
CA ILE A 42 -16.92 6.21 -4.53
C ILE A 42 -18.04 7.19 -4.89
N SER A 43 -19.27 6.72 -5.07
CA SER A 43 -20.45 7.56 -5.30
C SER A 43 -20.88 8.37 -4.05
N ASP A 44 -20.43 7.97 -2.88
CA ASP A 44 -20.86 8.54 -1.61
C ASP A 44 -19.88 9.59 -1.05
N VAL A 45 -18.74 9.81 -1.72
CA VAL A 45 -17.68 10.70 -1.24
C VAL A 45 -18.14 12.15 -1.06
N SER A 46 -19.18 12.57 -1.74
CA SER A 46 -19.78 13.91 -1.56
C SER A 46 -20.27 14.16 -0.13
N GLN A 47 -20.55 13.11 0.65
CA GLN A 47 -20.93 13.22 2.06
C GLN A 47 -19.81 13.83 2.92
N LEU A 48 -18.55 13.63 2.52
CA LEU A 48 -17.36 14.12 3.22
C LEU A 48 -17.26 15.65 3.28
N VAL A 49 -18.00 16.37 2.42
CA VAL A 49 -17.99 17.84 2.42
C VAL A 49 -18.43 18.48 3.75
N ARG A 50 -19.18 17.73 4.57
CA ARG A 50 -19.71 18.18 5.87
C ARG A 50 -18.87 17.70 7.04
N GLU A 51 -17.76 17.02 6.79
CA GLU A 51 -16.93 16.38 7.79
C GLU A 51 -15.60 17.11 7.98
N HIS A 52 -14.88 16.73 9.03
CA HIS A 52 -13.50 17.20 9.21
C HIS A 52 -12.61 16.67 8.08
N PRO A 53 -11.77 17.52 7.46
CA PRO A 53 -10.88 17.08 6.41
C PRO A 53 -9.88 16.03 6.91
N PHE A 54 -9.47 15.13 6.02
CA PHE A 54 -8.47 14.09 6.34
C PHE A 54 -7.07 14.67 6.51
N ASP A 55 -6.41 14.32 7.61
CA ASP A 55 -5.01 14.67 7.86
C ASP A 55 -4.05 13.81 7.03
N ILE A 56 -4.40 12.53 6.83
CA ILE A 56 -3.59 11.56 6.11
C ILE A 56 -4.48 10.80 5.14
N VAL A 57 -4.07 10.76 3.88
CA VAL A 57 -4.73 10.00 2.81
C VAL A 57 -3.79 8.91 2.31
N PHE A 58 -4.18 7.65 2.45
CA PHE A 58 -3.46 6.53 1.86
C PHE A 58 -4.03 6.20 0.48
N ILE A 59 -3.20 6.28 -0.56
CA ILE A 59 -3.55 5.84 -1.91
C ILE A 59 -3.07 4.40 -2.07
N ALA A 60 -4.04 3.47 -2.16
CA ALA A 60 -3.80 2.03 -2.21
C ALA A 60 -4.44 1.35 -3.43
N VAL A 61 -4.96 2.12 -4.37
CA VAL A 61 -5.52 1.62 -5.64
C VAL A 61 -4.43 1.09 -6.58
N LYS A 62 -4.82 0.41 -7.67
CA LYS A 62 -3.88 0.01 -8.72
C LYS A 62 -3.24 1.25 -9.37
N SER A 63 -2.00 1.13 -9.84
CA SER A 63 -1.20 2.27 -10.33
C SER A 63 -1.91 3.11 -11.41
N TYR A 64 -2.69 2.49 -12.29
CA TYR A 64 -3.43 3.19 -13.35
C TYR A 64 -4.58 4.07 -12.82
N ASP A 65 -5.06 3.83 -11.61
CA ASP A 65 -6.11 4.63 -10.96
C ASP A 65 -5.57 5.73 -10.02
N THR A 66 -4.25 5.83 -9.85
CA THR A 66 -3.62 6.74 -8.87
C THR A 66 -4.07 8.17 -9.01
N ARG A 67 -3.97 8.73 -10.22
CA ARG A 67 -4.33 10.13 -10.48
C ARG A 67 -5.80 10.40 -10.22
N TRP A 68 -6.67 9.52 -10.73
CA TRP A 68 -8.10 9.62 -10.54
C TRP A 68 -8.49 9.55 -9.06
N ALA A 69 -7.99 8.55 -8.33
CA ALA A 69 -8.29 8.40 -6.91
C ALA A 69 -7.78 9.60 -6.09
N THR A 70 -6.60 10.13 -6.44
CA THR A 70 -6.07 11.33 -5.80
C THR A 70 -6.96 12.55 -6.07
N GLN A 71 -7.40 12.75 -7.31
CA GLN A 71 -8.32 13.84 -7.67
C GLN A 71 -9.65 13.74 -6.95
N LEU A 72 -10.19 12.52 -6.79
CA LEU A 72 -11.43 12.28 -6.09
C LEU A 72 -11.37 12.71 -4.62
N ILE A 73 -10.26 12.39 -3.93
CA ILE A 73 -10.16 12.60 -2.47
C ILE A 73 -9.48 13.92 -2.09
N ALA A 74 -8.72 14.55 -2.98
CA ALA A 74 -7.97 15.77 -2.68
C ALA A 74 -8.83 16.92 -2.10
N PRO A 75 -10.09 17.15 -2.55
CA PRO A 75 -10.95 18.20 -1.99
C PRO A 75 -11.31 17.99 -0.50
N PHE A 76 -11.22 16.76 0.00
CA PHE A 76 -11.58 16.38 1.37
C PHE A 76 -10.38 16.22 2.31
N ALA A 77 -9.17 16.46 1.81
CA ALA A 77 -7.97 16.46 2.62
C ALA A 77 -7.69 17.85 3.22
N ALA A 78 -7.21 17.89 4.45
CA ALA A 78 -6.81 19.12 5.10
C ALA A 78 -5.76 19.88 4.26
N PRO A 79 -5.70 21.22 4.30
CA PRO A 79 -4.69 21.99 3.57
C PRO A 79 -3.25 21.54 3.88
N THR A 80 -2.98 21.17 5.12
CA THR A 80 -1.70 20.61 5.59
C THR A 80 -1.64 19.09 5.56
N GLY A 81 -2.72 18.42 5.19
CA GLY A 81 -2.82 16.97 5.11
C GLY A 81 -1.90 16.40 4.04
N CYS A 82 -1.46 15.17 4.24
CA CYS A 82 -0.52 14.49 3.35
C CYS A 82 -1.11 13.25 2.68
N PHE A 83 -0.52 12.89 1.55
CA PHE A 83 -0.88 11.74 0.73
C PHE A 83 0.26 10.74 0.74
N VAL A 84 -0.05 9.50 1.04
CA VAL A 84 0.92 8.41 1.14
C VAL A 84 0.61 7.35 0.09
N SER A 85 1.55 7.12 -0.83
CA SER A 85 1.45 5.99 -1.76
C SER A 85 1.78 4.69 -1.03
N LEU A 86 0.79 3.78 -0.88
CA LEU A 86 0.98 2.39 -0.41
C LEU A 86 1.07 1.39 -1.55
N GLN A 87 1.16 1.85 -2.77
CA GLN A 87 1.07 1.07 -3.99
C GLN A 87 2.41 0.39 -4.34
N ASN A 88 2.33 -0.68 -5.13
CA ASN A 88 3.49 -1.15 -5.89
C ASN A 88 3.82 -0.18 -7.03
N GLY A 89 5.06 -0.20 -7.50
CA GLY A 89 5.54 0.73 -8.54
C GLY A 89 5.97 2.08 -7.96
N ILE A 90 6.08 3.07 -8.84
CA ILE A 90 6.49 4.44 -8.54
C ILE A 90 5.32 5.34 -8.95
N ASN A 91 4.54 5.80 -7.96
CA ASN A 91 3.30 6.53 -8.20
C ASN A 91 3.30 7.93 -7.54
N GLU A 92 4.37 8.29 -6.86
CA GLU A 92 4.48 9.56 -6.15
C GLU A 92 4.33 10.76 -7.08
N GLU A 93 4.88 10.69 -8.30
CA GLU A 93 4.71 11.74 -9.31
C GLU A 93 3.26 11.93 -9.73
N ALA A 94 2.52 10.84 -9.90
CA ALA A 94 1.10 10.89 -10.26
C ALA A 94 0.28 11.56 -9.15
N ILE A 95 0.56 11.28 -7.89
CA ILE A 95 -0.06 11.95 -6.73
C ILE A 95 0.36 13.41 -6.68
N ALA A 96 1.66 13.68 -6.80
CA ALA A 96 2.21 15.05 -6.74
C ALA A 96 1.68 15.95 -7.86
N SER A 97 1.37 15.40 -9.03
CA SER A 97 0.75 16.15 -10.13
C SER A 97 -0.64 16.72 -9.79
N VAL A 98 -1.28 16.19 -8.74
CA VAL A 98 -2.61 16.63 -8.27
C VAL A 98 -2.49 17.51 -7.03
N VAL A 99 -1.68 17.11 -6.04
CA VAL A 99 -1.67 17.78 -4.73
C VAL A 99 -0.37 18.52 -4.42
N GLY A 100 0.62 18.45 -5.32
CA GLY A 100 1.95 19.04 -5.13
C GLY A 100 2.87 18.15 -4.29
N TRP A 101 4.18 18.20 -4.58
CA TRP A 101 5.21 17.39 -3.92
C TRP A 101 5.29 17.60 -2.40
N ALA A 102 5.00 18.81 -1.93
CA ALA A 102 5.05 19.13 -0.49
C ALA A 102 4.09 18.29 0.37
N ARG A 103 3.10 17.65 -0.25
CA ARG A 103 2.08 16.85 0.43
C ARG A 103 2.25 15.34 0.23
N VAL A 104 3.31 14.88 -0.47
CA VAL A 104 3.45 13.47 -0.87
C VAL A 104 4.54 12.77 -0.09
N LEU A 105 4.21 11.59 0.43
CA LEU A 105 5.14 10.59 0.94
C LEU A 105 4.94 9.27 0.20
N GLY A 106 5.96 8.42 0.21
CA GLY A 106 5.86 7.06 -0.30
C GLY A 106 6.07 6.03 0.80
N CYS A 107 5.37 4.92 0.72
CA CYS A 107 5.58 3.78 1.60
C CYS A 107 5.82 2.51 0.79
N SER A 108 7.05 2.02 0.81
CA SER A 108 7.42 0.74 0.20
C SER A 108 6.93 -0.41 1.08
N VAL A 109 6.11 -1.28 0.50
CA VAL A 109 5.56 -2.49 1.13
C VAL A 109 6.43 -3.67 0.71
N SER A 110 7.40 -4.09 1.52
CA SER A 110 8.46 -5.00 1.09
C SER A 110 8.24 -6.47 1.45
N ALA A 111 7.64 -6.74 2.60
CA ALA A 111 7.51 -8.09 3.14
C ALA A 111 6.05 -8.48 3.46
N LEU A 112 5.09 -7.63 3.13
CA LEU A 112 3.70 -7.90 3.36
C LEU A 112 3.06 -8.48 2.10
N ALA A 113 2.46 -9.66 2.22
CA ALA A 113 1.62 -10.28 1.20
C ALA A 113 0.24 -10.54 1.80
N ALA A 114 -0.79 -9.97 1.19
CA ALA A 114 -2.17 -10.14 1.60
C ALA A 114 -3.06 -10.24 0.36
N GLU A 115 -4.15 -10.94 0.49
CA GLU A 115 -5.12 -11.20 -0.56
C GLU A 115 -6.54 -10.94 -0.03
N LEU A 116 -7.34 -10.21 -0.80
CA LEU A 116 -8.76 -10.07 -0.56
C LEU A 116 -9.46 -11.29 -1.17
N THR A 117 -9.85 -12.26 -0.34
CA THR A 117 -10.41 -13.55 -0.78
C THR A 117 -11.92 -13.51 -0.94
N ALA A 118 -12.58 -12.61 -0.23
CA ALA A 118 -14.01 -12.31 -0.34
C ALA A 118 -14.24 -10.87 0.14
N PRO A 119 -15.40 -10.26 -0.16
CA PRO A 119 -15.75 -8.94 0.37
C PRO A 119 -15.54 -8.86 1.88
N GLY A 120 -14.79 -7.86 2.35
CA GLY A 120 -14.47 -7.67 3.76
C GLY A 120 -13.50 -8.70 4.38
N THR A 121 -13.01 -9.69 3.60
CA THR A 121 -12.18 -10.78 4.12
C THR A 121 -10.79 -10.79 3.50
N ILE A 122 -9.77 -10.60 4.32
CA ILE A 122 -8.37 -10.52 3.92
C ILE A 122 -7.61 -11.71 4.52
N VAL A 123 -6.84 -12.40 3.69
CA VAL A 123 -5.87 -13.42 4.13
C VAL A 123 -4.47 -12.85 4.01
N ARG A 124 -3.76 -12.81 5.12
CA ARG A 124 -2.35 -12.45 5.15
C ARG A 124 -1.49 -13.68 4.93
N ASN A 125 -0.75 -13.70 3.83
CA ASN A 125 0.09 -14.82 3.39
C ASN A 125 1.57 -14.68 3.83
N SER A 126 1.93 -13.58 4.49
CA SER A 126 3.29 -13.34 4.99
C SER A 126 3.32 -13.24 6.52
N PRO A 127 4.43 -13.62 7.19
CA PRO A 127 4.62 -13.33 8.59
C PRO A 127 4.68 -11.81 8.83
N LEU A 128 4.49 -11.38 10.07
CA LEU A 128 4.78 -10.00 10.48
C LEU A 128 6.27 -9.71 10.29
N GLY A 129 6.57 -8.50 9.86
CA GLY A 129 7.93 -8.02 9.79
C GLY A 129 8.53 -7.81 11.19
N ASP A 130 9.85 -7.73 11.23
CA ASP A 130 10.64 -7.44 12.45
C ASP A 130 11.75 -6.43 12.13
N GLU A 131 12.61 -6.13 13.09
CA GLU A 131 13.73 -5.20 12.91
C GLU A 131 14.77 -5.65 11.89
N LYS A 132 14.82 -6.93 11.54
CA LYS A 132 15.71 -7.48 10.51
C LYS A 132 15.06 -7.45 9.13
N LYS A 133 13.73 -7.56 9.10
CA LYS A 133 12.96 -7.59 7.88
C LYS A 133 11.70 -6.73 8.01
N TRP A 134 11.87 -5.44 7.85
CA TRP A 134 10.79 -4.45 7.90
C TRP A 134 9.73 -4.72 6.84
N GLY A 135 8.46 -4.77 7.26
CA GLY A 135 7.32 -4.93 6.36
C GLY A 135 7.07 -3.67 5.54
N LEU A 136 7.22 -2.52 6.18
CA LEU A 136 6.92 -1.21 5.63
C LEU A 136 8.09 -0.24 5.77
N ARG A 137 8.31 0.60 4.77
CA ARG A 137 9.29 1.69 4.82
C ARG A 137 8.66 2.95 4.25
N ILE A 138 8.46 3.95 5.10
CA ILE A 138 7.89 5.23 4.71
C ILE A 138 8.99 6.29 4.58
N GLY A 139 8.87 7.16 3.60
CA GLY A 139 9.83 8.25 3.40
C GLY A 139 9.27 9.42 2.63
N GLU A 140 9.95 10.54 2.82
CA GLU A 140 9.75 11.76 2.04
C GLU A 140 10.46 11.65 0.69
N ALA A 141 9.91 12.28 -0.34
CA ALA A 141 10.55 12.32 -1.66
C ALA A 141 11.94 13.01 -1.65
N HIS A 142 12.15 13.95 -0.74
CA HIS A 142 13.43 14.65 -0.56
C HIS A 142 14.42 13.95 0.39
N GLY A 143 14.05 12.80 0.98
CA GLY A 143 14.94 11.99 1.80
C GLY A 143 15.21 12.48 3.23
N GLN A 144 14.53 13.53 3.69
CA GLN A 144 14.66 14.00 5.08
C GLN A 144 13.71 13.23 6.01
N ILE A 145 14.13 13.03 7.24
CA ILE A 145 13.25 12.53 8.30
C ILE A 145 12.41 13.69 8.81
N THR A 146 11.09 13.55 8.77
CA THR A 146 10.16 14.59 9.20
C THR A 146 9.22 14.08 10.29
N PRO A 147 8.70 14.96 11.16
CA PRO A 147 7.73 14.58 12.19
C PRO A 147 6.49 13.86 11.64
N ARG A 148 6.02 14.25 10.43
CA ARG A 148 4.88 13.58 9.80
C ARG A 148 5.24 12.16 9.35
N ALA A 149 6.44 11.93 8.79
CA ALA A 149 6.90 10.60 8.40
C ALA A 149 7.03 9.68 9.62
N GLU A 150 7.54 10.18 10.75
CA GLU A 150 7.62 9.44 12.00
C GLU A 150 6.24 9.12 12.58
N THR A 151 5.31 10.09 12.50
CA THR A 151 3.91 9.88 12.93
C THR A 151 3.23 8.80 12.13
N ILE A 152 3.36 8.82 10.80
CA ILE A 152 2.78 7.81 9.93
C ILE A 152 3.46 6.44 10.15
N ALA A 153 4.78 6.40 10.37
CA ALA A 153 5.48 5.16 10.70
C ALA A 153 4.92 4.52 11.99
N ARG A 154 4.68 5.33 13.04
CA ARG A 154 4.05 4.83 14.27
C ARG A 154 2.64 4.31 14.04
N LEU A 155 1.83 4.98 13.22
CA LEU A 155 0.49 4.50 12.86
C LEU A 155 0.55 3.17 12.11
N LEU A 156 1.40 3.06 11.09
CA LEU A 156 1.57 1.85 10.31
C LEU A 156 2.18 0.69 11.11
N SER A 157 2.96 0.97 12.16
CA SER A 157 3.54 -0.05 13.05
C SER A 157 2.51 -0.85 13.83
N HIS A 158 1.26 -0.39 13.91
CA HIS A 158 0.17 -1.19 14.47
C HIS A 158 -0.28 -2.34 13.54
N SER A 159 0.03 -2.24 12.24
CA SER A 159 -0.33 -3.28 11.25
C SER A 159 0.83 -4.17 10.85
N ASP A 160 2.03 -3.61 10.77
CA ASP A 160 3.29 -4.33 10.49
C ASP A 160 4.47 -3.47 10.92
N SER A 161 5.67 -4.08 11.08
CA SER A 161 6.88 -3.33 11.35
C SER A 161 7.11 -2.24 10.31
N CYS A 162 7.21 -1.00 10.75
CA CYS A 162 7.40 0.16 9.87
C CYS A 162 8.54 1.03 10.36
N LYS A 163 9.40 1.46 9.42
CA LYS A 163 10.45 2.45 9.71
C LYS A 163 10.43 3.61 8.73
N VAL A 164 10.97 4.76 9.16
CA VAL A 164 11.27 5.86 8.26
C VAL A 164 12.55 5.56 7.47
N THR A 165 12.53 5.84 6.17
CA THR A 165 13.69 5.74 5.28
C THR A 165 14.09 7.11 4.75
N THR A 166 15.39 7.33 4.65
CA THR A 166 15.98 8.50 3.99
C THR A 166 16.23 8.27 2.49
N ASN A 167 15.94 7.06 2.00
CA ASN A 167 16.15 6.66 0.61
C ASN A 167 14.89 6.03 0.02
N LEU A 168 13.79 6.81 -0.04
CA LEU A 168 12.53 6.34 -0.59
C LEU A 168 12.69 5.80 -2.02
N TRP A 169 13.41 6.51 -2.88
CA TRP A 169 13.58 6.12 -4.27
C TRP A 169 14.36 4.82 -4.43
N GLY A 170 15.41 4.61 -3.64
CA GLY A 170 16.13 3.33 -3.62
C GLY A 170 15.24 2.17 -3.19
N GLU A 171 14.38 2.36 -2.20
CA GLU A 171 13.39 1.36 -1.77
C GLU A 171 12.37 1.05 -2.88
N ARG A 172 11.86 2.10 -3.57
CA ARG A 172 10.93 1.95 -4.69
C ARG A 172 11.54 1.21 -5.87
N TRP A 173 12.70 1.64 -6.33
CA TRP A 173 13.41 1.00 -7.45
C TRP A 173 13.82 -0.43 -7.12
N THR A 174 14.34 -0.70 -5.93
CA THR A 174 14.62 -2.06 -5.47
C THR A 174 13.38 -2.95 -5.54
N LYS A 175 12.25 -2.46 -5.04
CA LYS A 175 10.99 -3.21 -5.08
C LYS A 175 10.51 -3.43 -6.52
N LEU A 176 10.59 -2.42 -7.38
CA LEU A 176 10.20 -2.50 -8.79
C LEU A 176 11.05 -3.53 -9.52
N THR A 177 12.37 -3.50 -9.37
CA THR A 177 13.31 -4.48 -9.94
C THR A 177 12.99 -5.91 -9.49
N MET A 178 12.69 -6.09 -8.18
CA MET A 178 12.28 -7.40 -7.65
C MET A 178 10.98 -7.90 -8.27
N ASN A 179 10.01 -7.02 -8.51
CA ASN A 179 8.77 -7.37 -9.18
C ASN A 179 8.98 -7.68 -10.67
N ALA A 180 9.75 -6.84 -11.38
CA ALA A 180 10.03 -7.00 -12.80
C ALA A 180 10.71 -8.35 -13.10
N ARG A 181 11.68 -8.74 -12.26
CA ARG A 181 12.43 -10.00 -12.47
C ARG A 181 11.58 -11.27 -12.29
N GLY A 182 10.49 -11.21 -11.53
CA GLY A 182 9.77 -12.42 -11.10
C GLY A 182 8.31 -12.50 -11.54
N ASN A 183 7.56 -11.40 -11.47
CA ASN A 183 6.11 -11.43 -11.68
C ASN A 183 5.72 -11.85 -13.09
N GLY A 184 6.37 -11.30 -14.12
CA GLY A 184 6.12 -11.67 -15.51
C GLY A 184 6.46 -13.13 -15.80
N LEU A 185 7.60 -13.61 -15.28
CA LEU A 185 7.99 -15.02 -15.43
C LEU A 185 7.01 -15.96 -14.73
N SER A 186 6.57 -15.61 -13.52
CA SER A 186 5.57 -16.39 -12.79
C SER A 186 4.24 -16.46 -13.56
N ALA A 187 3.79 -15.32 -14.09
CA ALA A 187 2.56 -15.26 -14.87
C ALA A 187 2.62 -16.10 -16.16
N CYS A 188 3.74 -16.04 -16.88
CA CYS A 188 3.91 -16.78 -18.13
C CYS A 188 4.11 -18.27 -17.94
N THR A 189 4.73 -18.69 -16.84
CA THR A 189 5.13 -20.10 -16.62
C THR A 189 4.22 -20.84 -15.65
N GLY A 190 3.39 -20.14 -14.87
CA GLY A 190 2.65 -20.71 -13.75
C GLY A 190 3.53 -21.14 -12.57
N MET A 191 4.84 -20.87 -12.62
CA MET A 191 5.79 -21.29 -11.59
C MET A 191 5.78 -20.34 -10.41
N GLY A 192 5.79 -20.88 -9.19
CA GLY A 192 6.04 -20.10 -7.98
C GLY A 192 7.52 -19.67 -7.86
N SER A 193 7.79 -18.70 -6.98
CA SER A 193 9.12 -18.10 -6.81
C SER A 193 10.25 -19.10 -6.58
N LYS A 194 10.01 -20.19 -5.82
CA LYS A 194 11.00 -21.22 -5.55
C LYS A 194 11.39 -21.94 -6.85
N ALA A 195 10.39 -22.40 -7.62
CA ALA A 195 10.63 -23.12 -8.89
C ALA A 195 11.34 -22.24 -9.92
N LEU A 196 11.02 -20.94 -9.98
CA LEU A 196 11.73 -19.98 -10.85
C LEU A 196 13.22 -19.86 -10.49
N ILE A 197 13.56 -19.85 -9.21
CA ILE A 197 14.94 -19.76 -8.73
C ILE A 197 15.72 -21.07 -9.01
N GLU A 198 15.08 -22.22 -8.85
CA GLU A 198 15.68 -23.55 -9.08
C GLU A 198 15.92 -23.81 -10.56
N SER A 199 15.08 -23.32 -11.46
CA SER A 199 15.27 -23.41 -12.91
C SER A 199 16.43 -22.54 -13.39
N ALA A 200 17.48 -23.15 -13.95
CA ALA A 200 18.64 -22.43 -14.47
C ALA A 200 18.29 -21.44 -15.59
N THR A 201 17.32 -21.77 -16.43
CA THR A 201 16.85 -20.91 -17.52
C THR A 201 16.06 -19.72 -16.98
N CYS A 202 15.09 -19.96 -16.11
CA CYS A 202 14.28 -18.90 -15.50
C CYS A 202 15.15 -17.96 -14.65
N ARG A 203 16.13 -18.50 -13.91
CA ARG A 203 17.07 -17.70 -13.12
C ARG A 203 17.91 -16.76 -14.00
N ARG A 204 18.45 -17.25 -15.12
CA ARG A 204 19.20 -16.39 -16.06
C ARG A 204 18.35 -15.30 -16.67
N LEU A 205 17.12 -15.63 -17.07
CA LEU A 205 16.19 -14.65 -17.61
C LEU A 205 15.77 -13.62 -16.55
N SER A 206 15.49 -14.07 -15.32
CA SER A 206 15.19 -13.21 -14.17
C SER A 206 16.30 -12.19 -13.90
N ILE A 207 17.58 -12.59 -13.98
CA ILE A 207 18.73 -11.69 -13.82
C ILE A 207 18.78 -10.64 -14.94
N ARG A 208 18.52 -11.02 -16.18
CA ARG A 208 18.47 -10.06 -17.31
C ARG A 208 17.34 -9.05 -17.13
N LEU A 209 16.14 -9.50 -16.82
CA LEU A 209 15.00 -8.62 -16.55
C LEU A 209 15.27 -7.65 -15.39
N ALA A 210 15.98 -8.11 -14.36
CA ALA A 210 16.39 -7.22 -13.27
C ALA A 210 17.43 -6.18 -13.69
N GLY A 211 18.25 -6.48 -14.71
CA GLY A 211 19.25 -5.55 -15.23
C GLY A 211 18.70 -4.52 -16.21
N GLU A 212 17.48 -4.73 -16.71
CA GLU A 212 16.78 -3.80 -17.61
C GLU A 212 15.85 -2.83 -16.86
N ALA A 213 15.48 -3.16 -15.62
CA ALA A 213 14.61 -2.35 -14.79
C ALA A 213 15.40 -1.30 -13.99
#